data_a781566e8397e7fd54fd4b18df02ba92
#
_entry.id   a781566e8397e7fd54fd4b18df02ba92
#
_cell.length_a   1.000
_cell.length_b   1.000
_cell.length_c   1.000
_cell.angle_alpha   90.00
_cell.angle_beta   90.00
_cell.angle_gamma   90.00
#
_symmetry.space_group_name_H-M   'P 1'
#
loop_
_entity.id
_entity.type
_entity.pdbx_description
1 polymer ?
#
loop_
_entity_poly.entity_id
_entity_poly.type
_entity_poly.pdbx_seq_one_letter_code
_entity_poly.pdbx_strand_id
1 'polypeptide(L)'
;MKKSKFTESQIIGILKQQESGKLVADICREHGVSQPTFYQWKSKYSGMEVAQLKRLKEMEAELSQYKRIVAEQTLQITVLKDVIEKKL
;
A
#
# COMPACT_ATOMS: atom_id res chain seq x y z
N MET A 1 2.08 16.28 7.71
CA MET A 1 2.71 14.97 7.56
C MET A 1 3.75 15.00 6.46
N LYS A 2 4.96 14.56 6.76
CA LYS A 2 6.03 14.58 5.77
C LYS A 2 5.81 13.48 4.74
N LYS A 3 5.78 13.86 3.49
CA LYS A 3 5.78 12.88 2.42
C LYS A 3 7.20 12.31 2.26
N SER A 4 7.30 11.03 1.98
CA SER A 4 8.57 10.41 1.66
C SER A 4 9.17 11.09 0.43
N LYS A 5 10.48 11.26 0.41
CA LYS A 5 11.21 11.74 -0.75
C LYS A 5 11.13 10.78 -1.94
N PHE A 6 10.78 9.53 -1.68
CA PHE A 6 10.85 8.46 -2.66
C PHE A 6 9.48 7.89 -2.92
N THR A 7 9.20 7.63 -4.19
CA THR A 7 8.04 6.85 -4.56
C THR A 7 8.27 5.38 -4.22
N GLU A 8 7.22 4.61 -4.15
CA GLU A 8 7.34 3.18 -3.86
C GLU A 8 8.13 2.44 -4.94
N SER A 9 7.99 2.85 -6.21
CA SER A 9 8.79 2.29 -7.30
C SER A 9 10.27 2.59 -7.13
N GLN A 10 10.61 3.81 -6.68
CA GLN A 10 11.99 4.18 -6.40
C GLN A 10 12.55 3.36 -5.25
N ILE A 11 11.77 3.14 -4.21
CA ILE A 11 12.18 2.33 -3.07
C ILE A 11 12.51 0.90 -3.51
N ILE A 12 11.67 0.30 -4.33
CA ILE A 12 11.91 -1.04 -4.85
C ILE A 12 13.20 -1.08 -5.68
N GLY A 13 13.43 -0.06 -6.50
CA GLY A 13 14.66 0.06 -7.27
C GLY A 13 15.90 0.15 -6.41
N ILE A 14 15.82 0.92 -5.30
CA ILE A 14 16.92 1.04 -4.35
C ILE A 14 17.21 -0.30 -3.67
N LEU A 15 16.16 -1.02 -3.27
CA LEU A 15 16.30 -2.33 -2.65
C LEU A 15 16.98 -3.34 -3.59
N LYS A 16 16.69 -3.26 -4.89
CA LYS A 16 17.30 -4.12 -5.88
C LYS A 16 18.80 -3.92 -6.02
N GLN A 17 19.31 -2.74 -5.66
CA GLN A 17 20.76 -2.50 -5.69
C GLN A 17 21.50 -3.42 -4.72
N GLN A 18 20.91 -3.73 -3.57
CA GLN A 18 21.49 -4.68 -2.64
C GLN A 18 21.52 -6.09 -3.26
N GLU A 19 20.47 -6.48 -3.95
CA GLU A 19 20.42 -7.80 -4.60
C GLU A 19 21.52 -7.95 -5.66
N SER A 20 21.91 -6.84 -6.30
CA SER A 20 22.98 -6.87 -7.29
C SER A 20 24.38 -6.81 -6.67
N GLY A 21 24.49 -6.82 -5.33
CA GLY A 21 25.76 -6.91 -4.63
C GLY A 21 26.26 -5.62 -3.98
N LYS A 22 25.50 -4.55 -4.06
CA LYS A 22 25.93 -3.28 -3.48
C LYS A 22 25.73 -3.30 -1.97
N LEU A 23 26.65 -2.70 -1.22
CA LEU A 23 26.57 -2.65 0.23
C LEU A 23 25.47 -1.70 0.70
N VAL A 24 24.76 -2.08 1.76
CA VAL A 24 23.69 -1.26 2.33
C VAL A 24 24.18 0.13 2.72
N ALA A 25 25.36 0.20 3.36
CA ALA A 25 25.93 1.49 3.77
C ALA A 25 26.13 2.43 2.57
N ASP A 26 26.61 1.91 1.45
CA ASP A 26 26.83 2.70 0.24
C ASP A 26 25.52 3.14 -0.38
N ILE A 27 24.54 2.25 -0.43
CA ILE A 27 23.20 2.56 -0.95
C ILE A 27 22.57 3.68 -0.14
N CYS A 28 22.61 3.58 1.18
CA CYS A 28 22.05 4.58 2.07
C CYS A 28 22.73 5.93 1.90
N ARG A 29 24.04 5.93 1.77
CA ARG A 29 24.80 7.17 1.59
C ARG A 29 24.46 7.84 0.26
N GLU A 30 24.35 7.07 -0.82
CA GLU A 30 24.04 7.62 -2.14
C GLU A 30 22.66 8.24 -2.20
N HIS A 31 21.69 7.61 -1.53
CA HIS A 31 20.31 8.07 -1.60
C HIS A 31 19.89 8.93 -0.43
N GLY A 32 20.78 9.18 0.52
CA GLY A 32 20.49 10.04 1.66
C GLY A 32 19.45 9.46 2.61
N VAL A 33 19.45 8.14 2.79
CA VAL A 33 18.54 7.48 3.73
C VAL A 33 19.31 6.80 4.85
N SER A 34 18.68 6.66 6.00
CA SER A 34 19.27 5.94 7.13
C SER A 34 19.17 4.43 6.92
N GLN A 35 20.08 3.69 7.56
CA GLN A 35 20.02 2.23 7.51
C GLN A 35 18.71 1.68 8.11
N PRO A 36 18.22 2.19 9.26
CA PRO A 36 16.92 1.75 9.76
C PRO A 36 15.80 1.92 8.76
N THR A 37 15.76 3.04 8.04
CA THR A 37 14.76 3.27 7.00
C THR A 37 14.89 2.25 5.88
N PHE A 38 16.13 1.96 5.45
CA PHE A 38 16.37 0.97 4.41
C PHE A 38 15.82 -0.40 4.82
N TYR A 39 16.05 -0.82 6.06
CA TYR A 39 15.56 -2.11 6.54
C TYR A 39 14.05 -2.15 6.72
N GLN A 40 13.43 -1.02 7.06
CA GLN A 40 11.97 -0.93 7.06
C GLN A 40 11.41 -1.14 5.65
N TRP A 41 12.04 -0.52 4.66
CA TRP A 41 11.66 -0.72 3.26
C TRP A 41 11.83 -2.17 2.84
N LYS A 42 12.94 -2.77 3.22
CA LYS A 42 13.23 -4.16 2.88
C LYS A 42 12.17 -5.09 3.46
N SER A 43 11.77 -4.86 4.69
CA SER A 43 10.72 -5.65 5.33
C SER A 43 9.38 -5.51 4.59
N LYS A 44 9.06 -4.32 4.12
CA LYS A 44 7.77 -4.03 3.50
C LYS A 44 7.72 -4.47 2.02
N TYR A 45 8.82 -4.28 1.29
CA TYR A 45 8.83 -4.45 -0.17
C TYR A 45 9.76 -5.55 -0.68
N SER A 46 10.37 -6.31 0.20
CA SER A 46 11.35 -7.32 -0.22
C SER A 46 10.73 -8.33 -1.19
N GLY A 47 11.45 -8.62 -2.26
CA GLY A 47 10.99 -9.55 -3.29
C GLY A 47 9.91 -9.01 -4.20
N MET A 48 9.49 -7.76 -4.02
CA MET A 48 8.41 -7.18 -4.80
C MET A 48 8.95 -6.50 -6.06
N GLU A 49 8.36 -6.80 -7.20
CA GLU A 49 8.66 -6.12 -8.45
C GLU A 49 7.75 -4.89 -8.60
N VAL A 50 8.18 -3.92 -9.41
CA VAL A 50 7.36 -2.72 -9.64
C VAL A 50 5.98 -3.08 -10.18
N ALA A 51 5.92 -4.06 -11.09
CA ALA A 51 4.64 -4.51 -11.63
C ALA A 51 3.74 -5.12 -10.56
N GLN A 52 4.33 -5.86 -9.61
CA GLN A 52 3.58 -6.44 -8.49
C GLN A 52 3.07 -5.38 -7.54
N LEU A 53 3.89 -4.35 -7.28
CA LEU A 53 3.46 -3.23 -6.45
C LEU A 53 2.26 -2.52 -7.07
N LYS A 54 2.32 -2.26 -8.37
CA LYS A 54 1.23 -1.61 -9.09
C LYS A 54 -0.05 -2.42 -8.99
N ARG A 55 0.06 -3.73 -9.18
CA ARG A 55 -1.08 -4.64 -9.07
C ARG A 55 -1.65 -4.64 -7.65
N LEU A 56 -0.78 -4.67 -6.64
CA LEU A 56 -1.21 -4.63 -5.25
C LEU A 56 -2.01 -3.36 -4.97
N LYS A 57 -1.52 -2.21 -5.44
CA LYS A 57 -2.20 -0.93 -5.27
C LYS A 57 -3.57 -0.92 -5.95
N GLU A 58 -3.65 -1.48 -7.13
CA GLU A 58 -4.93 -1.59 -7.85
C GLU A 58 -5.92 -2.46 -7.09
N MET A 59 -5.44 -3.59 -6.56
CA MET A 59 -6.29 -4.50 -5.78
C MET A 59 -6.75 -3.88 -4.47
N GLU A 60 -5.88 -3.12 -3.79
CA GLU A 60 -6.24 -2.41 -2.57
C GLU A 60 -7.34 -1.37 -2.84
N ALA A 61 -7.22 -0.65 -3.96
CA ALA A 61 -8.22 0.34 -4.35
C ALA A 61 -9.57 -0.32 -4.65
N GLU A 62 -9.56 -1.45 -5.37
CA GLU A 62 -10.77 -2.21 -5.65
C GLU A 62 -11.43 -2.72 -4.38
N LEU A 63 -10.63 -3.27 -3.47
CA LEU A 63 -11.15 -3.78 -2.19
C LEU A 63 -11.83 -2.68 -1.40
N SER A 64 -11.19 -1.51 -1.34
CA SER A 64 -11.74 -0.34 -0.66
C SER A 64 -13.07 0.08 -1.25
N GLN A 65 -13.17 0.07 -2.57
CA GLN A 65 -14.40 0.40 -3.28
C GLN A 65 -15.52 -0.60 -2.99
N TYR A 66 -15.19 -1.89 -3.03
CA TYR A 66 -16.18 -2.93 -2.73
C TYR A 66 -16.69 -2.84 -1.30
N LYS A 67 -15.80 -2.59 -0.34
CA LYS A 67 -16.20 -2.39 1.05
C LYS A 67 -17.19 -1.24 1.20
N ARG A 68 -16.96 -0.14 0.50
CA ARG A 68 -17.85 1.01 0.54
C ARG A 68 -19.22 0.67 -0.05
N ILE A 69 -19.23 0.00 -1.20
CA ILE A 69 -20.48 -0.40 -1.86
C ILE A 69 -21.30 -1.31 -0.96
N VAL A 70 -20.66 -2.31 -0.34
CA VAL A 70 -21.33 -3.23 0.57
C VAL A 70 -21.91 -2.48 1.77
N ALA A 71 -21.15 -1.52 2.34
CA ALA A 71 -21.63 -0.73 3.47
C ALA A 71 -22.84 0.11 3.10
N GLU A 72 -22.84 0.74 1.93
CA GLU A 72 -23.97 1.54 1.44
C GLU A 72 -25.21 0.66 1.22
N GLN A 73 -25.03 -0.49 0.61
CA GLN A 73 -26.15 -1.42 0.37
C GLN A 73 -26.73 -1.95 1.68
N THR A 74 -25.87 -2.27 2.64
CA THR A 74 -26.29 -2.74 3.94
C THR A 74 -27.15 -1.69 4.65
N LEU A 75 -26.70 -0.42 4.60
CA LEU A 75 -27.45 0.69 5.19
C LEU A 75 -28.80 0.85 4.51
N GLN A 76 -28.87 0.78 3.18
CA GLN A 76 -30.13 0.88 2.44
C GLN A 76 -31.10 -0.23 2.82
N ILE A 77 -30.61 -1.44 2.93
CA ILE A 77 -31.44 -2.60 3.33
C ILE A 77 -31.98 -2.39 4.75
N THR A 78 -31.15 -1.92 5.67
CA THR A 78 -31.56 -1.66 7.04
C THR A 78 -32.67 -0.61 7.10
N VAL A 79 -32.50 0.49 6.36
CA VAL A 79 -33.50 1.57 6.33
C VAL A 79 -34.81 1.05 5.73
N LEU A 80 -34.74 0.29 4.66
CA LEU A 80 -35.95 -0.28 4.04
C LEU A 80 -36.70 -1.23 4.99
N LYS A 81 -35.98 -2.06 5.73
CA LYS A 81 -36.56 -2.91 6.73
C LYS A 81 -37.27 -2.12 7.80
N ASP A 82 -36.65 -1.06 8.29
CA ASP A 82 -37.27 -0.20 9.29
C ASP A 82 -38.56 0.42 8.79
N VAL A 83 -38.57 0.89 7.56
CA VAL A 83 -39.76 1.49 6.95
C VAL A 83 -40.88 0.45 6.85
N ILE A 84 -40.58 -0.72 6.40
CA ILE A 84 -41.57 -1.81 6.27
C ILE A 84 -42.13 -2.16 7.63
N GLU A 85 -41.29 -2.37 8.63
CA GLU A 85 -41.73 -2.74 9.98
C GLU A 85 -42.61 -1.67 10.62
N LYS A 86 -42.27 -0.41 10.42
CA LYS A 86 -43.04 0.70 11.00
C LYS A 86 -44.38 0.90 10.35
N LYS A 87 -44.56 0.46 9.12
CA LYS A 87 -45.82 0.58 8.41
C LYS A 87 -46.78 -0.57 8.70
N LEU A 88 -46.26 -1.64 9.22
CA LEU A 88 -47.05 -2.78 9.60
C LEU A 88 -47.54 -2.68 11.02
#